data_872b1ca02c30895ce04773049e4e0b3a
#
_entry.id   872b1ca02c30895ce04773049e4e0b3a
#
_cell.length_a   1.000
_cell.length_b   1.000
_cell.length_c   1.000
_cell.angle_alpha   90.00
_cell.angle_beta   90.00
_cell.angle_gamma   90.00
#
_symmetry.space_group_name_H-M   'P 1'
#
loop_
_entity.id
_entity.type
_entity.pdbx_description
1 polymer ?
#
loop_
_entity_poly.entity_id
_entity_poly.type
_entity_poly.pdbx_seq_one_letter_code
_entity_poly.pdbx_strand_id
1 'polypeptide(L)'
;MYVCGVTPYDTTHLGHARTFLVFDVLARLLETRGQRLRYAQNITDIDESILQRAARDKVSWRDLGRREERAFLQDMRRLDWRKPDAIPHATREIPAMIKLAERLKRRGHAYEVPGGLYYDVATFPRFGQLSRFSTRKMRRILAAQDDARLDDPSRRSPLDFALWRRVTDGPTWPSPFGRGRPGWHLECSAMSDRHLGFPLDIHGGGSDLIYPHHECETAQSEAAHGMKTRFVGHWVHVAPMRLGGAKMSKSDGNMVFVRDALKKTSPQALRLYLLDVHYRRAFDHDEERLARARKRADALAESLGRGRLGPLENDASTLDVLGALDDDLHAERAIRALERHARRDLAPDSRASLRTIARRVLGVF
;
A
#
# COMPACT_ATOMS: atom_id res chain seq x y z
N MET A 1 6.92 -0.62 -10.22
CA MET A 1 6.22 -1.02 -8.99
C MET A 1 5.06 -0.06 -8.74
N TYR A 2 3.84 -0.59 -8.53
CA TYR A 2 2.67 0.17 -8.10
C TYR A 2 2.23 -0.26 -6.70
N VAL A 3 1.94 0.69 -5.82
CA VAL A 3 1.46 0.42 -4.46
C VAL A 3 0.15 1.16 -4.24
N CYS A 4 -0.91 0.43 -3.85
CA CYS A 4 -2.15 1.06 -3.44
C CYS A 4 -1.91 1.96 -2.24
N GLY A 5 -2.26 3.23 -2.39
CA GLY A 5 -1.94 4.29 -1.43
C GLY A 5 -2.99 4.47 -0.35
N VAL A 6 -3.17 5.70 0.09
CA VAL A 6 -4.08 6.03 1.18
C VAL A 6 -5.33 6.74 0.70
N THR A 7 -6.43 6.50 1.41
CA THR A 7 -7.60 7.37 1.42
C THR A 7 -7.42 8.37 2.57
N PRO A 8 -7.19 9.67 2.27
CA PRO A 8 -6.73 10.64 3.28
C PRO A 8 -7.89 11.20 4.10
N TYR A 9 -8.31 10.52 5.17
CA TYR A 9 -9.32 11.01 6.10
C TYR A 9 -9.02 10.75 7.59
N ASP A 10 -8.10 9.84 7.92
CA ASP A 10 -7.54 9.61 9.26
C ASP A 10 -6.14 9.00 9.08
N THR A 11 -5.17 9.83 8.79
CA THR A 11 -3.80 9.39 8.50
C THR A 11 -2.82 9.97 9.53
N THR A 12 -1.74 9.34 9.83
CA THR A 12 -1.16 8.08 9.36
C THR A 12 -1.07 7.15 10.56
N HIS A 13 -1.80 6.06 10.59
CA HIS A 13 -1.62 5.10 11.68
C HIS A 13 -0.44 4.16 11.39
N LEU A 14 0.07 3.46 12.43
CA LEU A 14 1.25 2.60 12.32
C LEU A 14 1.09 1.48 11.29
N GLY A 15 -0.13 1.00 11.05
CA GLY A 15 -0.41 0.01 10.00
C GLY A 15 -0.12 0.54 8.59
N HIS A 16 -0.51 1.79 8.28
CA HIS A 16 -0.14 2.44 7.02
C HIS A 16 1.38 2.59 6.91
N ALA A 17 2.01 3.13 7.95
CA ALA A 17 3.46 3.33 7.96
C ALA A 17 4.20 2.02 7.73
N ARG A 18 3.80 0.92 8.42
CA ARG A 18 4.39 -0.40 8.22
C ARG A 18 4.29 -0.85 6.77
N THR A 19 3.09 -0.75 6.18
CA THR A 19 2.88 -1.16 4.79
C THR A 19 3.83 -0.42 3.86
N PHE A 20 3.89 0.89 3.95
CA PHE A 20 4.71 1.69 3.03
C PHE A 20 6.21 1.58 3.32
N LEU A 21 6.62 1.31 4.56
CA LEU A 21 8.03 1.05 4.88
C LEU A 21 8.52 -0.29 4.35
N VAL A 22 7.66 -1.30 4.21
CA VAL A 22 8.02 -2.55 3.53
C VAL A 22 8.32 -2.30 2.06
N PHE A 23 7.48 -1.52 1.37
CA PHE A 23 7.74 -1.13 -0.03
C PHE A 23 8.92 -0.16 -0.17
N ASP A 24 9.18 0.68 0.83
CA ASP A 24 10.37 1.51 0.90
C ASP A 24 11.64 0.68 0.94
N VAL A 25 11.70 -0.33 1.82
CA VAL A 25 12.85 -1.25 1.90
C VAL A 25 13.01 -2.04 0.59
N LEU A 26 11.92 -2.54 0.00
CA LEU A 26 11.95 -3.21 -1.30
C LEU A 26 12.48 -2.30 -2.40
N ALA A 27 12.00 -1.07 -2.47
CA ALA A 27 12.46 -0.10 -3.46
C ALA A 27 13.96 0.18 -3.32
N ARG A 28 14.41 0.46 -2.09
CA ARG A 28 15.83 0.72 -1.79
C ARG A 28 16.73 -0.49 -2.05
N LEU A 29 16.23 -1.70 -1.76
CA LEU A 29 16.96 -2.94 -2.08
C LEU A 29 17.14 -3.11 -3.59
N LEU A 30 16.06 -2.97 -4.38
CA LEU A 30 16.12 -3.08 -5.82
C LEU A 30 17.08 -2.05 -6.44
N GLU A 31 17.01 -0.80 -5.99
CA GLU A 31 17.93 0.27 -6.43
C GLU A 31 19.38 -0.05 -6.03
N THR A 32 19.60 -0.59 -4.83
CA THR A 32 20.92 -1.02 -4.35
C THR A 32 21.48 -2.19 -5.16
N ARG A 33 20.60 -3.05 -5.70
CA ARG A 33 20.94 -4.13 -6.65
C ARG A 33 21.08 -3.64 -8.09
N GLY A 34 21.11 -2.33 -8.32
CA GLY A 34 21.30 -1.73 -9.64
C GLY A 34 20.05 -1.75 -10.54
N GLN A 35 18.88 -2.11 -9.99
CA GLN A 35 17.64 -2.08 -10.75
C GLN A 35 17.13 -0.65 -10.91
N ARG A 36 16.69 -0.31 -12.11
CA ARG A 36 16.04 0.97 -12.37
C ARG A 36 14.56 0.88 -12.04
N LEU A 37 14.16 1.45 -10.92
CA LEU A 37 12.79 1.39 -10.41
C LEU A 37 11.98 2.62 -10.83
N ARG A 38 10.77 2.37 -11.35
CA ARG A 38 9.68 3.35 -11.45
C ARG A 38 8.64 3.00 -10.39
N TYR A 39 8.46 3.88 -9.41
CA TYR A 39 7.55 3.65 -8.29
C TYR A 39 6.41 4.65 -8.30
N ALA A 40 5.17 4.17 -8.38
CA ALA A 40 3.95 4.96 -8.24
C ALA A 40 3.13 4.48 -7.04
N GLN A 41 2.56 5.43 -6.30
CA GLN A 41 1.63 5.19 -5.20
C GLN A 41 0.56 6.27 -5.20
N ASN A 42 -0.70 5.88 -5.27
CA ASN A 42 -1.80 6.83 -5.41
C ASN A 42 -2.27 7.46 -4.10
N ILE A 43 -3.04 8.53 -4.26
CA ILE A 43 -3.92 9.09 -3.23
C ILE A 43 -5.35 8.93 -3.74
N THR A 44 -6.17 8.18 -3.00
CA THR A 44 -7.61 8.07 -3.23
C THR A 44 -8.29 9.27 -2.57
N ASP A 45 -8.21 10.43 -3.21
CA ASP A 45 -8.69 11.71 -2.69
C ASP A 45 -10.21 11.93 -2.93
N ILE A 46 -10.90 10.91 -3.41
CA ILE A 46 -12.35 10.82 -3.51
C ILE A 46 -12.83 9.41 -3.14
N ASP A 47 -13.60 9.31 -2.08
CA ASP A 47 -14.15 8.06 -1.57
C ASP A 47 -15.33 8.36 -0.64
N GLU A 48 -16.28 7.43 -0.47
CA GLU A 48 -17.41 7.61 0.42
C GLU A 48 -16.98 7.89 1.86
N SER A 49 -15.93 7.24 2.34
CA SER A 49 -15.41 7.47 3.69
C SER A 49 -14.89 8.90 3.92
N ILE A 50 -14.30 9.54 2.90
CA ILE A 50 -13.92 10.96 2.97
C ILE A 50 -15.17 11.83 3.07
N LEU A 51 -16.19 11.54 2.25
CA LEU A 51 -17.43 12.33 2.21
C LEU A 51 -18.20 12.21 3.53
N GLN A 52 -18.36 11.00 4.06
CA GLN A 52 -19.01 10.75 5.34
C GLN A 52 -18.25 11.44 6.50
N ARG A 53 -16.91 11.34 6.50
CA ARG A 53 -16.08 11.99 7.51
C ARG A 53 -16.19 13.51 7.42
N ALA A 54 -16.13 14.09 6.24
CA ALA A 54 -16.27 15.52 6.03
C ALA A 54 -17.64 16.04 6.47
N ALA A 55 -18.71 15.30 6.15
CA ALA A 55 -20.07 15.63 6.59
C ALA A 55 -20.20 15.57 8.13
N ARG A 56 -19.68 14.52 8.77
CA ARG A 56 -19.66 14.39 10.24
C ARG A 56 -18.93 15.54 10.91
N ASP A 57 -17.74 15.91 10.38
CA ASP A 57 -16.90 16.94 10.97
C ASP A 57 -17.28 18.36 10.48
N LYS A 58 -18.32 18.47 9.62
CA LYS A 58 -18.82 19.73 9.03
C LYS A 58 -17.74 20.54 8.34
N VAL A 59 -16.87 19.87 7.59
CA VAL A 59 -15.77 20.48 6.82
C VAL A 59 -15.88 20.13 5.34
N SER A 60 -15.22 20.89 4.48
CA SER A 60 -15.08 20.54 3.07
C SER A 60 -14.30 19.23 2.91
N TRP A 61 -14.81 18.29 2.11
CA TRP A 61 -14.11 17.04 1.81
C TRP A 61 -12.74 17.28 1.16
N ARG A 62 -12.61 18.34 0.36
CA ARG A 62 -11.33 18.73 -0.24
C ARG A 62 -10.33 19.22 0.80
N ASP A 63 -10.78 20.00 1.77
CA ASP A 63 -9.91 20.53 2.83
C ASP A 63 -9.51 19.43 3.80
N LEU A 64 -10.44 18.52 4.12
CA LEU A 64 -10.15 17.31 4.88
C LEU A 64 -9.07 16.48 4.15
N GLY A 65 -9.30 16.13 2.89
CA GLY A 65 -8.36 15.32 2.11
C GLY A 65 -6.97 15.96 2.03
N ARG A 66 -6.88 17.25 1.70
CA ARG A 66 -5.60 17.99 1.64
C ARG A 66 -4.89 18.07 2.99
N ARG A 67 -5.63 18.22 4.08
CA ARG A 67 -5.06 18.26 5.43
C ARG A 67 -4.46 16.90 5.79
N GLU A 68 -5.21 15.84 5.59
CA GLU A 68 -4.78 14.48 5.92
C GLU A 68 -3.67 13.98 4.99
N GLU A 69 -3.69 14.33 3.71
CA GLU A 69 -2.58 14.05 2.79
C GLU A 69 -1.29 14.75 3.24
N ARG A 70 -1.36 16.04 3.59
CA ARG A 70 -0.19 16.76 4.12
C ARG A 70 0.37 16.09 5.38
N ALA A 71 -0.52 15.69 6.30
CA ALA A 71 -0.13 14.97 7.51
C ALA A 71 0.55 13.63 7.17
N PHE A 72 -0.03 12.86 6.25
CA PHE A 72 0.56 11.61 5.75
C PHE A 72 1.97 11.82 5.20
N LEU A 73 2.13 12.75 4.26
CA LEU A 73 3.43 13.02 3.64
C LEU A 73 4.47 13.53 4.65
N GLN A 74 4.05 14.29 5.65
CA GLN A 74 4.90 14.76 6.73
C GLN A 74 5.35 13.62 7.64
N ASP A 75 4.43 12.76 8.06
CA ASP A 75 4.71 11.61 8.91
C ASP A 75 5.66 10.62 8.21
N MET A 76 5.40 10.32 6.93
CA MET A 76 6.25 9.43 6.15
C MET A 76 7.63 10.03 5.88
N ARG A 77 7.73 11.34 5.65
CA ARG A 77 9.03 12.03 5.54
C ARG A 77 9.85 11.92 6.81
N ARG A 78 9.20 12.06 7.98
CA ARG A 78 9.89 11.89 9.28
C ARG A 78 10.44 10.48 9.46
N LEU A 79 9.82 9.49 8.83
CA LEU A 79 10.30 8.10 8.82
C LEU A 79 11.34 7.83 7.72
N ASP A 80 11.91 8.83 7.08
CA ASP A 80 12.86 8.67 5.96
C ASP A 80 12.32 7.77 4.84
N TRP A 81 11.03 7.88 4.55
CA TRP A 81 10.38 7.12 3.50
C TRP A 81 10.85 7.55 2.10
N ARG A 82 11.29 6.57 1.29
CA ARG A 82 11.60 6.80 -0.13
C ARG A 82 10.30 7.17 -0.85
N LYS A 83 10.13 8.46 -1.11
CA LYS A 83 8.95 8.99 -1.79
C LYS A 83 8.80 8.33 -3.17
N PRO A 84 7.57 7.94 -3.58
CA PRO A 84 7.30 7.48 -4.95
C PRO A 84 7.68 8.51 -6.00
N ASP A 85 8.04 8.04 -7.19
CA ASP A 85 8.35 8.91 -8.34
C ASP A 85 7.10 9.61 -8.87
N ALA A 86 5.95 8.93 -8.73
CA ALA A 86 4.63 9.48 -9.05
C ALA A 86 3.63 9.24 -7.90
N ILE A 87 2.85 10.28 -7.57
CA ILE A 87 1.75 10.22 -6.61
C ILE A 87 0.48 10.70 -7.32
N PRO A 88 -0.17 9.84 -8.14
CA PRO A 88 -1.41 10.20 -8.81
C PRO A 88 -2.56 10.36 -7.81
N HIS A 89 -3.46 11.31 -8.08
CA HIS A 89 -4.67 11.57 -7.31
C HIS A 89 -5.88 11.11 -8.10
N ALA A 90 -6.79 10.36 -7.48
CA ALA A 90 -7.97 9.82 -8.15
C ALA A 90 -8.79 10.92 -8.85
N THR A 91 -8.99 12.07 -8.20
CA THR A 91 -9.76 13.20 -8.78
C THR A 91 -9.11 13.80 -10.03
N ARG A 92 -7.81 13.63 -10.25
CA ARG A 92 -7.09 14.12 -11.43
C ARG A 92 -7.03 13.09 -12.56
N GLU A 93 -7.40 11.85 -12.28
CA GLU A 93 -7.29 10.72 -13.20
C GLU A 93 -8.65 10.24 -13.73
N ILE A 94 -9.73 10.99 -13.47
CA ILE A 94 -11.08 10.68 -13.95
C ILE A 94 -11.15 10.38 -15.46
N PRO A 95 -10.47 11.14 -16.35
CA PRO A 95 -10.50 10.83 -17.78
C PRO A 95 -9.87 9.45 -18.11
N ALA A 96 -8.84 9.03 -17.39
CA ALA A 96 -8.23 7.71 -17.57
C ALA A 96 -9.18 6.59 -17.11
N MET A 97 -9.86 6.80 -15.99
CA MET A 97 -10.88 5.88 -15.48
C MET A 97 -12.04 5.70 -16.44
N ILE A 98 -12.56 6.80 -17.00
CA ILE A 98 -13.63 6.75 -18.01
C ILE A 98 -13.16 5.95 -19.24
N LYS A 99 -11.97 6.22 -19.75
CA LYS A 99 -11.41 5.48 -20.89
C LYS A 99 -11.29 3.98 -20.63
N LEU A 100 -10.86 3.61 -19.42
CA LEU A 100 -10.75 2.20 -19.02
C LEU A 100 -12.14 1.56 -18.96
N ALA A 101 -13.12 2.22 -18.34
CA ALA A 101 -14.49 1.75 -18.25
C ALA A 101 -15.14 1.57 -19.65
N GLU A 102 -14.95 2.52 -20.57
CA GLU A 102 -15.39 2.41 -21.96
C GLU A 102 -14.74 1.23 -22.68
N ARG A 103 -13.42 1.02 -22.47
CA ARG A 103 -12.68 -0.12 -23.03
C ARG A 103 -13.27 -1.45 -22.56
N LEU A 104 -13.54 -1.58 -21.25
CA LEU A 104 -14.16 -2.76 -20.66
C LEU A 104 -15.57 -3.02 -21.23
N LYS A 105 -16.39 -1.97 -21.35
CA LYS A 105 -17.72 -2.07 -21.95
C LYS A 105 -17.65 -2.52 -23.41
N ARG A 106 -16.82 -1.89 -24.25
CA ARG A 106 -16.65 -2.27 -25.66
C ARG A 106 -16.16 -3.71 -25.84
N ARG A 107 -15.43 -4.27 -24.87
CA ARG A 107 -14.95 -5.64 -24.88
C ARG A 107 -15.94 -6.66 -24.30
N GLY A 108 -17.12 -6.20 -23.86
CA GLY A 108 -18.17 -7.07 -23.32
C GLY A 108 -17.98 -7.48 -21.86
N HIS A 109 -17.09 -6.79 -21.12
CA HIS A 109 -16.83 -7.09 -19.70
C HIS A 109 -17.59 -6.19 -18.74
N ALA A 110 -18.41 -5.29 -19.24
CA ALA A 110 -19.21 -4.39 -18.42
C ALA A 110 -20.58 -4.12 -19.04
N TYR A 111 -21.57 -3.87 -18.21
CA TYR A 111 -22.94 -3.60 -18.59
C TYR A 111 -23.53 -2.40 -17.85
N GLU A 112 -24.41 -1.66 -18.51
CA GLU A 112 -25.11 -0.53 -17.89
C GLU A 112 -26.34 -0.98 -17.12
N VAL A 113 -26.59 -0.27 -16.04
CA VAL A 113 -27.79 -0.35 -15.20
C VAL A 113 -28.25 1.06 -14.85
N PRO A 114 -29.47 1.26 -14.31
CA PRO A 114 -29.90 2.58 -13.89
C PRO A 114 -28.94 3.29 -12.94
N GLY A 115 -28.25 2.53 -12.07
CA GLY A 115 -27.26 3.02 -11.11
C GLY A 115 -25.86 3.32 -11.67
N GLY A 116 -25.58 3.02 -12.94
CA GLY A 116 -24.29 3.28 -13.57
C GLY A 116 -23.77 2.16 -14.46
N LEU A 117 -22.48 1.88 -14.36
CA LEU A 117 -21.80 0.81 -15.11
C LEU A 117 -21.19 -0.20 -14.14
N TYR A 118 -21.48 -1.48 -14.34
CA TYR A 118 -20.94 -2.58 -13.55
C TYR A 118 -20.02 -3.47 -14.39
N TYR A 119 -18.99 -4.02 -13.74
CA TYR A 119 -18.17 -5.09 -14.30
C TYR A 119 -18.91 -6.42 -14.15
N ASP A 120 -18.97 -7.20 -15.21
CA ASP A 120 -19.54 -8.54 -15.25
C ASP A 120 -18.47 -9.57 -14.90
N VAL A 121 -18.48 -10.04 -13.66
CA VAL A 121 -17.46 -10.98 -13.15
C VAL A 121 -17.50 -12.31 -13.88
N ALA A 122 -18.66 -12.73 -14.41
CA ALA A 122 -18.79 -13.97 -15.16
C ALA A 122 -17.95 -13.98 -16.46
N THR A 123 -17.62 -12.80 -16.99
CA THR A 123 -16.78 -12.65 -18.19
C THR A 123 -15.28 -12.81 -17.94
N PHE A 124 -14.87 -12.98 -16.67
CA PHE A 124 -13.47 -13.19 -16.29
C PHE A 124 -13.29 -14.56 -15.58
N PRO A 125 -13.00 -15.65 -16.31
CA PRO A 125 -12.99 -17.01 -15.75
C PRO A 125 -11.96 -17.24 -14.63
N ARG A 126 -10.99 -16.31 -14.49
CA ARG A 126 -9.95 -16.39 -13.47
C ARG A 126 -10.29 -15.61 -12.19
N PHE A 127 -11.48 -15.06 -12.07
CA PHE A 127 -11.89 -14.32 -10.87
C PHE A 127 -11.82 -15.22 -9.63
N GLY A 128 -11.16 -14.78 -8.60
CA GLY A 128 -10.91 -15.53 -7.38
C GLY A 128 -9.56 -16.25 -7.33
N GLN A 129 -8.76 -16.25 -8.41
CA GLN A 129 -7.44 -16.91 -8.43
C GLN A 129 -6.39 -16.21 -7.57
N LEU A 130 -6.45 -14.89 -7.44
CA LEU A 130 -5.53 -14.12 -6.59
C LEU A 130 -5.85 -14.37 -5.12
N SER A 131 -7.09 -14.17 -4.73
CA SER A 131 -7.54 -14.27 -3.33
C SER A 131 -7.63 -15.73 -2.85
N ARG A 132 -7.93 -16.65 -3.75
CA ARG A 132 -8.25 -18.07 -3.45
C ARG A 132 -9.38 -18.22 -2.43
N PHE A 133 -10.30 -17.25 -2.38
CA PHE A 133 -11.44 -17.29 -1.48
C PHE A 133 -12.62 -18.00 -2.13
N SER A 134 -13.39 -18.72 -1.31
CA SER A 134 -14.67 -19.25 -1.76
C SER A 134 -15.67 -18.11 -2.03
N THR A 135 -16.60 -18.31 -2.95
CA THR A 135 -17.68 -17.37 -3.25
C THR A 135 -18.43 -16.92 -1.98
N ARG A 136 -18.66 -17.84 -1.04
CA ARG A 136 -19.29 -17.50 0.25
C ARG A 136 -18.45 -16.51 1.06
N LYS A 137 -17.13 -16.69 1.10
CA LYS A 137 -16.21 -15.77 1.79
C LYS A 137 -16.16 -14.41 1.08
N MET A 138 -16.10 -14.41 -0.26
CA MET A 138 -16.13 -13.19 -1.07
C MET A 138 -17.39 -12.35 -0.79
N ARG A 139 -18.57 -12.98 -0.84
CA ARG A 139 -19.84 -12.30 -0.54
C ARG A 139 -19.86 -11.71 0.88
N ARG A 140 -19.38 -12.44 1.87
CA ARG A 140 -19.29 -11.95 3.25
C ARG A 140 -18.38 -10.73 3.38
N ILE A 141 -17.24 -10.71 2.69
CA ILE A 141 -16.34 -9.56 2.71
C ILE A 141 -16.98 -8.36 2.02
N LEU A 142 -17.62 -8.55 0.87
CA LEU A 142 -18.34 -7.50 0.18
C LEU A 142 -19.47 -6.91 1.03
N ALA A 143 -20.25 -7.76 1.73
CA ALA A 143 -21.35 -7.31 2.60
C ALA A 143 -20.88 -6.42 3.77
N ALA A 144 -19.61 -6.50 4.14
CA ALA A 144 -19.01 -5.68 5.19
C ALA A 144 -18.42 -4.35 4.66
N GLN A 145 -18.57 -4.04 3.37
CA GLN A 145 -18.10 -2.78 2.79
C GLN A 145 -19.23 -1.76 2.72
N ASP A 146 -18.92 -0.50 3.03
CA ASP A 146 -19.89 0.60 3.13
C ASP A 146 -20.70 0.87 1.85
N ASP A 147 -20.21 0.43 0.69
CA ASP A 147 -20.81 0.65 -0.61
C ASP A 147 -21.39 -0.61 -1.28
N ALA A 148 -21.42 -1.71 -0.56
CA ALA A 148 -21.79 -3.04 -1.06
C ALA A 148 -23.30 -3.20 -1.27
N ARG A 149 -23.90 -2.53 -2.23
CA ARG A 149 -25.30 -2.77 -2.61
C ARG A 149 -25.51 -4.19 -3.15
N LEU A 150 -25.33 -5.21 -2.30
CA LEU A 150 -25.45 -6.62 -2.70
C LEU A 150 -26.84 -6.99 -3.14
N ASP A 151 -27.83 -6.25 -2.67
CA ASP A 151 -29.28 -6.45 -2.92
C ASP A 151 -29.76 -5.65 -4.15
N ASP A 152 -28.86 -4.94 -4.87
CA ASP A 152 -29.23 -4.22 -6.08
C ASP A 152 -29.76 -5.20 -7.14
N PRO A 153 -31.07 -5.21 -7.46
CA PRO A 153 -31.66 -6.17 -8.38
C PRO A 153 -31.15 -6.01 -9.81
N SER A 154 -30.49 -4.92 -10.12
CA SER A 154 -29.89 -4.67 -11.43
C SER A 154 -28.55 -5.38 -11.63
N ARG A 155 -27.93 -5.92 -10.58
CA ARG A 155 -26.72 -6.74 -10.69
C ARG A 155 -27.03 -8.12 -11.26
N ARG A 156 -26.22 -8.59 -12.20
CA ARG A 156 -26.31 -9.97 -12.75
C ARG A 156 -25.76 -11.01 -11.76
N SER A 157 -24.76 -10.61 -10.98
CA SER A 157 -24.14 -11.43 -9.93
C SER A 157 -23.86 -10.60 -8.69
N PRO A 158 -23.98 -11.18 -7.48
CA PRO A 158 -23.58 -10.52 -6.23
C PRO A 158 -22.09 -10.14 -6.17
N LEU A 159 -21.25 -10.72 -7.04
CA LEU A 159 -19.81 -10.40 -7.11
C LEU A 159 -19.50 -9.29 -8.12
N ASP A 160 -20.47 -8.89 -8.95
CA ASP A 160 -20.27 -7.78 -9.87
C ASP A 160 -20.04 -6.49 -9.09
N PHE A 161 -19.19 -5.64 -9.61
CA PHE A 161 -18.78 -4.42 -8.91
C PHE A 161 -18.85 -3.20 -9.80
N ALA A 162 -19.09 -2.04 -9.18
CA ALA A 162 -19.25 -0.80 -9.91
C ALA A 162 -17.94 -0.34 -10.55
N LEU A 163 -17.97 -0.02 -11.83
CA LEU A 163 -16.93 0.73 -12.54
C LEU A 163 -17.24 2.22 -12.49
N TRP A 164 -18.52 2.57 -12.61
CA TRP A 164 -19.00 3.95 -12.52
C TRP A 164 -20.32 3.98 -11.78
N ARG A 165 -20.44 4.83 -10.78
CA ARG A 165 -21.68 5.03 -10.02
C ARG A 165 -22.35 6.32 -10.44
N ARG A 166 -23.58 6.23 -10.93
CA ARG A 166 -24.41 7.38 -11.21
C ARG A 166 -24.96 7.91 -9.88
N VAL A 167 -24.54 9.12 -9.52
CA VAL A 167 -24.96 9.78 -8.28
C VAL A 167 -25.21 11.26 -8.55
N THR A 168 -26.11 11.85 -7.78
CA THR A 168 -26.52 13.26 -7.90
C THR A 168 -25.99 14.14 -6.79
N ASP A 169 -25.57 13.55 -5.69
CA ASP A 169 -25.03 14.21 -4.50
C ASP A 169 -23.51 14.22 -4.47
N GLY A 170 -22.97 15.22 -3.77
CA GLY A 170 -21.53 15.38 -3.58
C GLY A 170 -20.75 15.67 -4.87
N PRO A 171 -19.44 15.41 -4.88
CA PRO A 171 -18.61 15.61 -6.08
C PRO A 171 -18.94 14.60 -7.17
N THR A 172 -19.18 15.09 -8.37
CA THR A 172 -19.54 14.28 -9.54
C THR A 172 -18.84 14.79 -10.79
N TRP A 173 -18.58 13.89 -11.73
CA TRP A 173 -17.99 14.18 -13.04
C TRP A 173 -18.92 13.71 -14.17
N PRO A 174 -18.92 14.42 -15.30
CA PRO A 174 -19.63 13.93 -16.50
C PRO A 174 -18.92 12.69 -17.05
N SER A 175 -19.71 11.72 -17.52
CA SER A 175 -19.21 10.54 -18.24
C SER A 175 -20.23 10.05 -19.24
N PRO A 176 -19.86 9.18 -20.21
CA PRO A 176 -20.81 8.51 -21.10
C PRO A 176 -21.82 7.62 -20.36
N PHE A 177 -21.54 7.27 -19.10
CA PHE A 177 -22.41 6.44 -18.25
C PHE A 177 -23.34 7.28 -17.36
N GLY A 178 -23.40 8.59 -17.62
CA GLY A 178 -24.09 9.58 -16.80
C GLY A 178 -23.18 10.28 -15.79
N ARG A 179 -23.68 11.36 -15.21
CA ARG A 179 -22.96 12.09 -14.16
C ARG A 179 -22.79 11.22 -12.91
N GLY A 180 -21.58 11.19 -12.36
CA GLY A 180 -21.32 10.30 -11.23
C GLY A 180 -19.87 10.27 -10.77
N ARG A 181 -19.47 9.15 -10.14
CA ARG A 181 -18.13 8.87 -9.58
C ARG A 181 -17.61 7.52 -10.06
N PRO A 182 -16.27 7.34 -10.17
CA PRO A 182 -15.68 6.03 -10.41
C PRO A 182 -15.97 5.07 -9.26
N GLY A 183 -16.00 3.80 -9.54
CA GLY A 183 -15.88 2.75 -8.53
C GLY A 183 -14.45 2.66 -8.01
N TRP A 184 -14.29 2.42 -6.73
CA TRP A 184 -12.99 2.40 -6.06
C TRP A 184 -11.93 1.49 -6.75
N HIS A 185 -12.34 0.32 -7.25
CA HIS A 185 -11.40 -0.61 -7.88
C HIS A 185 -10.91 -0.15 -9.25
N LEU A 186 -11.66 0.73 -9.93
CA LEU A 186 -11.29 1.27 -11.24
C LEU A 186 -10.12 2.26 -11.14
N GLU A 187 -9.99 2.92 -10.00
CA GLU A 187 -9.01 3.99 -9.79
C GLU A 187 -7.58 3.48 -9.95
N CYS A 188 -7.20 2.46 -9.17
CA CYS A 188 -5.85 1.92 -9.20
C CYS A 188 -5.54 1.22 -10.53
N SER A 189 -6.50 0.54 -11.16
CA SER A 189 -6.33 -0.02 -12.50
C SER A 189 -5.99 1.05 -13.54
N ALA A 190 -6.73 2.17 -13.53
CA ALA A 190 -6.50 3.25 -14.48
C ALA A 190 -5.22 4.03 -14.21
N MET A 191 -4.92 4.29 -12.92
CA MET A 191 -3.72 5.02 -12.52
C MET A 191 -2.45 4.21 -12.76
N SER A 192 -2.46 2.92 -12.46
CA SER A 192 -1.30 2.05 -12.72
C SER A 192 -1.01 1.92 -14.22
N ASP A 193 -2.03 1.69 -15.05
CA ASP A 193 -1.90 1.63 -16.52
C ASP A 193 -1.34 2.94 -17.08
N ARG A 194 -1.84 4.10 -16.62
CA ARG A 194 -1.40 5.41 -17.09
C ARG A 194 0.04 5.76 -16.70
N HIS A 195 0.43 5.48 -15.46
CA HIS A 195 1.72 5.93 -14.91
C HIS A 195 2.86 4.93 -15.12
N LEU A 196 2.56 3.65 -15.20
CA LEU A 196 3.56 2.59 -15.31
C LEU A 196 3.37 1.71 -16.54
N GLY A 197 2.17 1.66 -17.11
CA GLY A 197 1.82 0.77 -18.23
C GLY A 197 1.34 -0.60 -17.76
N PHE A 198 1.16 -1.49 -18.73
CA PHE A 198 0.73 -2.87 -18.52
C PHE A 198 1.67 -3.83 -19.25
N PRO A 199 2.10 -4.95 -18.66
CA PRO A 199 1.86 -5.38 -17.29
C PRO A 199 2.73 -4.65 -16.25
N LEU A 200 2.42 -4.85 -14.95
CA LEU A 200 3.25 -4.39 -13.83
C LEU A 200 4.23 -5.49 -13.40
N ASP A 201 5.48 -5.13 -13.14
CA ASP A 201 6.44 -6.08 -12.54
C ASP A 201 6.05 -6.41 -11.11
N ILE A 202 5.76 -5.38 -10.30
CA ILE A 202 5.41 -5.51 -8.88
C ILE A 202 4.19 -4.65 -8.57
N HIS A 203 3.22 -5.26 -7.86
CA HIS A 203 2.07 -4.55 -7.32
C HIS A 203 1.76 -5.03 -5.90
N GLY A 204 1.25 -4.12 -5.06
CA GLY A 204 0.86 -4.53 -3.73
C GLY A 204 0.27 -3.44 -2.84
N GLY A 205 0.12 -3.80 -1.58
CA GLY A 205 -0.50 -2.99 -0.54
C GLY A 205 -0.74 -3.80 0.74
N GLY A 206 -1.70 -3.40 1.55
CA GLY A 206 -2.15 -4.20 2.69
C GLY A 206 -2.78 -5.53 2.23
N SER A 207 -2.67 -6.58 3.02
CA SER A 207 -3.25 -7.88 2.68
C SER A 207 -4.78 -7.91 2.66
N ASP A 208 -5.42 -6.92 3.25
CA ASP A 208 -6.86 -6.70 3.16
C ASP A 208 -7.32 -6.24 1.77
N LEU A 209 -6.40 -5.72 0.96
CA LEU A 209 -6.67 -5.35 -0.43
C LEU A 209 -6.66 -6.54 -1.39
N ILE A 210 -6.15 -7.72 -0.99
CA ILE A 210 -6.17 -8.92 -1.85
C ILE A 210 -7.57 -9.12 -2.43
N TYR A 211 -8.59 -9.01 -1.58
CA TYR A 211 -9.98 -9.05 -1.98
C TYR A 211 -10.82 -8.02 -1.19
N PRO A 212 -11.63 -7.22 -1.88
CA PRO A 212 -11.96 -7.31 -3.30
C PRO A 212 -11.01 -6.55 -4.24
N HIS A 213 -10.23 -5.59 -3.75
CA HIS A 213 -9.60 -4.54 -4.53
C HIS A 213 -8.65 -5.09 -5.61
N HIS A 214 -7.60 -5.82 -5.25
CA HIS A 214 -6.62 -6.36 -6.19
C HIS A 214 -7.18 -7.47 -7.10
N GLU A 215 -8.16 -8.25 -6.61
CA GLU A 215 -8.88 -9.21 -7.46
C GLU A 215 -9.66 -8.48 -8.56
N CYS A 216 -10.36 -7.40 -8.21
CA CYS A 216 -11.10 -6.58 -9.15
C CYS A 216 -10.17 -5.84 -10.12
N GLU A 217 -9.05 -5.31 -9.63
CA GLU A 217 -8.03 -4.69 -10.49
C GLU A 217 -7.46 -5.69 -11.51
N THR A 218 -7.19 -6.92 -11.07
CA THR A 218 -6.72 -8.00 -11.95
C THR A 218 -7.72 -8.26 -13.06
N ALA A 219 -9.00 -8.42 -12.70
CA ALA A 219 -10.06 -8.64 -13.68
C ALA A 219 -10.18 -7.48 -14.68
N GLN A 220 -10.19 -6.24 -14.22
CA GLN A 220 -10.28 -5.05 -15.06
C GLN A 220 -9.07 -4.92 -15.99
N SER A 221 -7.86 -4.99 -15.44
CA SER A 221 -6.64 -4.75 -16.20
C SER A 221 -6.39 -5.85 -17.24
N GLU A 222 -6.55 -7.12 -16.87
CA GLU A 222 -6.38 -8.24 -17.82
C GLU A 222 -7.46 -8.23 -18.90
N ALA A 223 -8.74 -7.97 -18.55
CA ALA A 223 -9.82 -7.87 -19.51
C ALA A 223 -9.64 -6.70 -20.49
N ALA A 224 -9.21 -5.55 -19.98
CA ALA A 224 -8.91 -4.39 -20.81
C ALA A 224 -7.79 -4.64 -21.82
N HIS A 225 -6.82 -5.52 -21.51
CA HIS A 225 -5.67 -5.86 -22.35
C HIS A 225 -5.78 -7.22 -23.06
N GLY A 226 -6.98 -7.84 -23.07
CA GLY A 226 -7.29 -9.03 -23.86
C GLY A 226 -6.96 -10.36 -23.20
N MET A 227 -6.73 -10.40 -21.89
CA MET A 227 -6.60 -11.58 -21.02
C MET A 227 -5.44 -12.55 -21.34
N LYS A 228 -4.56 -12.23 -22.27
CA LYS A 228 -3.42 -13.09 -22.67
C LYS A 228 -2.23 -12.94 -21.72
N THR A 229 -2.04 -11.74 -21.16
CA THR A 229 -0.94 -11.40 -20.26
C THR A 229 -1.48 -11.18 -18.86
N ARG A 230 -0.74 -11.64 -17.85
CA ARG A 230 -1.08 -11.36 -16.44
C ARG A 230 -0.86 -9.88 -16.14
N PHE A 231 -1.73 -9.33 -15.29
CA PHE A 231 -1.63 -7.93 -14.87
C PHE A 231 -0.34 -7.67 -14.08
N VAL A 232 0.01 -8.57 -13.18
CA VAL A 232 1.12 -8.39 -12.26
C VAL A 232 2.03 -9.61 -12.27
N GLY A 233 3.35 -9.36 -12.36
CA GLY A 233 4.38 -10.38 -12.21
C GLY A 233 4.51 -10.87 -10.77
N HIS A 234 4.63 -9.92 -9.81
CA HIS A 234 4.86 -10.22 -8.39
C HIS A 234 3.92 -9.40 -7.51
N TRP A 235 3.09 -10.10 -6.74
CA TRP A 235 2.22 -9.50 -5.72
C TRP A 235 2.92 -9.45 -4.36
N VAL A 236 2.89 -8.28 -3.72
CA VAL A 236 3.41 -8.10 -2.35
C VAL A 236 2.30 -7.61 -1.43
N HIS A 237 1.94 -8.40 -0.44
CA HIS A 237 0.86 -8.09 0.50
C HIS A 237 1.37 -8.06 1.93
N VAL A 238 1.22 -6.91 2.58
CA VAL A 238 1.69 -6.68 3.94
C VAL A 238 0.58 -7.01 4.93
N ALA A 239 0.84 -7.93 5.84
CA ALA A 239 -0.12 -8.34 6.86
C ALA A 239 -0.39 -7.19 7.85
N PRO A 240 -1.62 -7.11 8.44
CA PRO A 240 -2.04 -5.97 9.24
C PRO A 240 -1.29 -5.87 10.58
N MET A 241 -1.17 -4.64 11.07
CA MET A 241 -0.96 -4.39 12.49
C MET A 241 -2.30 -4.43 13.23
N ARG A 242 -2.23 -4.91 14.48
CA ARG A 242 -3.37 -5.05 15.38
C ARG A 242 -3.14 -4.22 16.65
N LEU A 243 -4.19 -3.97 17.39
CA LEU A 243 -4.15 -3.43 18.73
C LEU A 243 -5.14 -4.23 19.59
N GLY A 244 -4.65 -4.91 20.62
CA GLY A 244 -5.45 -5.78 21.46
C GLY A 244 -6.11 -6.94 20.71
N GLY A 245 -5.39 -7.53 19.73
CA GLY A 245 -5.87 -8.63 18.89
C GLY A 245 -6.77 -8.21 17.73
N ALA A 246 -7.36 -7.00 17.74
CA ALA A 246 -8.16 -6.46 16.65
C ALA A 246 -7.29 -5.73 15.61
N LYS A 247 -7.66 -5.79 14.31
CA LYS A 247 -7.02 -4.98 13.28
C LYS A 247 -7.15 -3.49 13.67
N MET A 248 -6.04 -2.72 13.54
CA MET A 248 -6.15 -1.27 13.62
C MET A 248 -7.06 -0.78 12.50
N SER A 249 -8.19 -0.24 12.86
CA SER A 249 -9.16 0.29 11.92
C SER A 249 -9.77 1.60 12.42
N LYS A 250 -10.19 2.41 11.47
CA LYS A 250 -10.80 3.72 11.74
C LYS A 250 -12.20 3.57 12.32
N SER A 251 -12.94 2.54 11.90
CA SER A 251 -14.29 2.24 12.41
C SER A 251 -14.27 1.90 13.90
N ASP A 252 -13.22 1.22 14.35
CA ASP A 252 -13.12 0.76 15.73
C ASP A 252 -12.44 1.78 16.67
N GLY A 253 -11.92 2.88 16.10
CA GLY A 253 -11.24 3.94 16.87
C GLY A 253 -9.96 3.49 17.57
N ASN A 254 -9.43 2.29 17.23
CA ASN A 254 -8.29 1.64 17.87
C ASN A 254 -6.97 1.91 17.11
N MET A 255 -6.71 3.17 16.76
CA MET A 255 -5.54 3.53 15.95
C MET A 255 -4.43 4.15 16.80
N VAL A 256 -3.20 3.77 16.51
CA VAL A 256 -1.98 4.46 16.99
C VAL A 256 -1.37 5.22 15.83
N PHE A 257 -1.27 6.55 15.95
CA PHE A 257 -0.74 7.40 14.88
C PHE A 257 0.77 7.53 14.94
N VAL A 258 1.41 7.63 13.77
CA VAL A 258 2.85 7.84 13.64
C VAL A 258 3.31 9.07 14.41
N ARG A 259 2.60 10.20 14.29
CA ARG A 259 2.90 11.44 14.99
C ARG A 259 2.92 11.29 16.52
N ASP A 260 2.07 10.41 17.07
CA ASP A 260 2.02 10.16 18.51
C ASP A 260 3.11 9.20 18.96
N ALA A 261 3.37 8.16 18.20
CA ALA A 261 4.52 7.29 18.45
C ALA A 261 5.85 8.05 18.40
N LEU A 262 6.01 9.00 17.47
CA LEU A 262 7.19 9.85 17.34
C LEU A 262 7.37 10.89 18.47
N LYS A 263 6.40 11.05 19.37
CA LYS A 263 6.58 11.78 20.64
C LYS A 263 7.33 10.95 21.68
N LYS A 264 7.27 9.61 21.55
CA LYS A 264 7.82 8.64 22.49
C LYS A 264 9.16 8.06 22.04
N THR A 265 9.46 8.08 20.73
CA THR A 265 10.63 7.41 20.18
C THR A 265 11.20 8.13 18.97
N SER A 266 12.44 7.77 18.56
CA SER A 266 13.06 8.32 17.35
C SER A 266 12.47 7.71 16.07
N PRO A 267 12.58 8.39 14.92
CA PRO A 267 12.17 7.84 13.63
C PRO A 267 12.84 6.50 13.30
N GLN A 268 14.14 6.37 13.58
CA GLN A 268 14.92 5.15 13.36
C GLN A 268 14.40 3.99 14.21
N ALA A 269 14.13 4.24 15.48
CA ALA A 269 13.56 3.26 16.38
C ALA A 269 12.14 2.84 15.95
N LEU A 270 11.33 3.77 15.48
CA LEU A 270 10.00 3.46 14.98
C LEU A 270 10.08 2.63 13.69
N ARG A 271 10.98 2.95 12.76
CA ARG A 271 11.24 2.10 11.58
C ARG A 271 11.67 0.69 11.97
N LEU A 272 12.65 0.59 12.87
CA LEU A 272 13.11 -0.71 13.39
C LEU A 272 11.96 -1.50 13.98
N TYR A 273 11.12 -0.89 14.81
CA TYR A 273 9.93 -1.50 15.39
C TYR A 273 8.95 -2.03 14.34
N LEU A 274 8.64 -1.22 13.33
CA LEU A 274 7.66 -1.57 12.28
C LEU A 274 8.16 -2.67 11.35
N LEU A 275 9.49 -2.80 11.19
CA LEU A 275 10.15 -3.81 10.37
C LEU A 275 10.60 -5.07 11.15
N ASP A 276 10.42 -5.10 12.48
CA ASP A 276 10.89 -6.18 13.35
C ASP A 276 10.03 -7.47 13.29
N VAL A 277 9.05 -7.51 12.43
CA VAL A 277 8.24 -8.69 12.12
C VAL A 277 8.12 -8.83 10.62
N HIS A 278 8.36 -10.04 10.11
CA HIS A 278 8.23 -10.33 8.69
C HIS A 278 6.91 -9.79 8.13
N TYR A 279 6.95 -9.17 6.94
CA TYR A 279 5.81 -8.44 6.41
C TYR A 279 4.56 -9.32 6.17
N ARG A 280 4.72 -10.62 5.95
CA ARG A 280 3.59 -11.58 5.80
C ARG A 280 2.92 -11.95 7.12
N ARG A 281 3.49 -11.54 8.28
CA ARG A 281 2.94 -11.84 9.60
C ARG A 281 2.26 -10.62 10.18
N ALA A 282 1.03 -10.79 10.64
CA ALA A 282 0.38 -9.79 11.48
C ALA A 282 1.07 -9.73 12.84
N PHE A 283 1.10 -8.54 13.45
CA PHE A 283 1.52 -8.41 14.84
C PHE A 283 0.74 -7.33 15.58
N ASP A 284 0.59 -7.53 16.88
CA ASP A 284 -0.04 -6.55 17.75
C ASP A 284 0.92 -5.43 18.12
N HIS A 285 0.39 -4.21 18.20
CA HIS A 285 1.11 -3.08 18.77
C HIS A 285 1.39 -3.34 20.25
N ASP A 286 2.61 -3.08 20.68
CA ASP A 286 3.12 -3.29 22.02
C ASP A 286 4.09 -2.17 22.40
N GLU A 287 3.74 -1.39 23.41
CA GLU A 287 4.54 -0.25 23.88
C GLU A 287 5.90 -0.68 24.46
N GLU A 288 5.98 -1.82 25.13
CA GLU A 288 7.26 -2.32 25.64
C GLU A 288 8.19 -2.74 24.49
N ARG A 289 7.63 -3.37 23.47
CA ARG A 289 8.36 -3.71 22.26
C ARG A 289 8.86 -2.45 21.54
N LEU A 290 8.05 -1.38 21.49
CA LEU A 290 8.46 -0.09 20.95
C LEU A 290 9.62 0.51 21.79
N ALA A 291 9.53 0.44 23.12
CA ALA A 291 10.59 0.90 24.02
C ALA A 291 11.88 0.08 23.85
N ARG A 292 11.78 -1.24 23.65
CA ARG A 292 12.94 -2.10 23.31
C ARG A 292 13.55 -1.73 21.97
N ALA A 293 12.73 -1.42 20.97
CA ALA A 293 13.21 -0.98 19.66
C ALA A 293 14.02 0.33 19.75
N ARG A 294 13.64 1.25 20.64
CA ARG A 294 14.42 2.46 20.92
C ARG A 294 15.82 2.12 21.44
N LYS A 295 15.90 1.28 22.47
CA LYS A 295 17.22 0.85 23.01
C LYS A 295 18.09 0.16 21.97
N ARG A 296 17.47 -0.65 21.08
CA ARG A 296 18.16 -1.32 19.97
C ARG A 296 18.70 -0.34 18.93
N ALA A 297 17.89 0.66 18.56
CA ALA A 297 18.31 1.69 17.61
C ALA A 297 19.46 2.54 18.16
N ASP A 298 19.40 2.92 19.45
CA ASP A 298 20.47 3.67 20.12
C ASP A 298 21.77 2.84 20.17
N ALA A 299 21.69 1.57 20.56
CA ALA A 299 22.86 0.66 20.60
C ALA A 299 23.45 0.39 19.19
N LEU A 300 22.59 0.31 18.16
CA LEU A 300 23.03 0.16 16.77
C LEU A 300 23.77 1.42 16.30
N ALA A 301 23.24 2.59 16.61
CA ALA A 301 23.87 3.87 16.27
C ALA A 301 25.23 4.03 16.97
N GLU A 302 25.35 3.63 18.24
CA GLU A 302 26.61 3.61 18.99
C GLU A 302 27.62 2.63 18.37
N SER A 303 27.20 1.38 18.11
CA SER A 303 28.06 0.32 17.57
C SER A 303 28.57 0.61 16.16
N LEU A 304 27.73 1.15 15.27
CA LEU A 304 28.14 1.57 13.93
C LEU A 304 29.00 2.85 13.98
N GLY A 305 28.77 3.71 14.96
CA GLY A 305 29.47 4.97 15.16
C GLY A 305 29.25 5.97 14.01
N ARG A 306 29.72 7.20 14.21
CA ARG A 306 29.74 8.21 13.15
C ARG A 306 30.88 7.89 12.16
N GLY A 307 30.62 8.02 10.87
CA GLY A 307 31.62 7.80 9.85
C GLY A 307 31.05 7.85 8.44
N ARG A 308 31.91 7.75 7.44
CA ARG A 308 31.52 7.73 6.03
C ARG A 308 30.65 6.51 5.72
N LEU A 309 29.79 6.64 4.74
CA LEU A 309 29.16 5.52 4.03
C LEU A 309 30.19 5.00 3.02
N GLY A 310 30.26 3.69 2.84
CA GLY A 310 31.16 3.03 1.89
C GLY A 310 30.40 2.30 0.79
N PRO A 311 31.12 1.77 -0.21
CA PRO A 311 30.54 0.82 -1.15
C PRO A 311 30.05 -0.41 -0.39
N LEU A 312 29.21 -1.21 -1.03
CA LEU A 312 28.82 -2.51 -0.48
C LEU A 312 29.94 -3.52 -0.71
N GLU A 313 30.58 -3.93 0.37
CA GLU A 313 31.65 -4.91 0.32
C GLU A 313 31.10 -6.33 0.11
N ASN A 314 31.89 -7.17 -0.54
CA ASN A 314 31.56 -8.58 -0.72
C ASN A 314 32.11 -9.43 0.45
N ASP A 315 31.82 -9.00 1.67
CA ASP A 315 32.25 -9.68 2.90
C ASP A 315 31.08 -10.40 3.58
N ALA A 316 31.40 -11.30 4.51
CA ALA A 316 30.42 -12.12 5.20
C ALA A 316 29.37 -11.30 5.98
N SER A 317 29.72 -10.12 6.50
CA SER A 317 28.81 -9.27 7.26
C SER A 317 27.79 -8.58 6.35
N THR A 318 28.25 -8.05 5.24
CA THR A 318 27.42 -7.42 4.20
C THR A 318 26.48 -8.44 3.55
N LEU A 319 27.02 -9.61 3.17
CA LEU A 319 26.28 -10.69 2.54
C LEU A 319 25.21 -11.29 3.46
N ASP A 320 25.49 -11.46 4.75
CA ASP A 320 24.50 -11.97 5.72
C ASP A 320 23.30 -11.01 5.87
N VAL A 321 23.53 -9.70 5.91
CA VAL A 321 22.45 -8.71 6.03
C VAL A 321 21.64 -8.62 4.73
N LEU A 322 22.31 -8.52 3.58
CA LEU A 322 21.63 -8.41 2.29
C LEU A 322 20.95 -9.71 1.89
N GLY A 323 21.55 -10.88 2.17
CA GLY A 323 20.97 -12.18 1.92
C GLY A 323 19.63 -12.41 2.64
N ALA A 324 19.49 -11.85 3.86
CA ALA A 324 18.20 -11.88 4.55
C ALA A 324 17.13 -11.04 3.84
N LEU A 325 17.51 -9.94 3.18
CA LEU A 325 16.57 -9.13 2.38
C LEU A 325 16.27 -9.78 1.03
N ASP A 326 17.21 -10.47 0.42
CA ASP A 326 17.01 -11.21 -0.83
C ASP A 326 16.12 -12.44 -0.62
N ASP A 327 16.07 -13.01 0.59
CA ASP A 327 15.18 -14.08 1.00
C ASP A 327 13.81 -13.51 1.45
N ASP A 328 12.90 -13.30 0.53
CA ASP A 328 11.52 -12.83 0.78
C ASP A 328 11.44 -11.57 1.69
N LEU A 329 12.39 -10.65 1.55
CA LEU A 329 12.45 -9.38 2.28
C LEU A 329 12.38 -9.55 3.82
N HIS A 330 13.15 -10.50 4.38
CA HIS A 330 13.26 -10.74 5.82
C HIS A 330 13.96 -9.57 6.55
N ALA A 331 13.33 -8.38 6.57
CA ALA A 331 13.89 -7.18 7.21
C ALA A 331 14.23 -7.40 8.69
N GLU A 332 13.43 -8.20 9.41
CA GLU A 332 13.68 -8.54 10.80
C GLU A 332 14.94 -9.40 11.00
N ARG A 333 15.28 -10.26 10.03
CA ARG A 333 16.53 -11.02 10.04
C ARG A 333 17.71 -10.13 9.67
N ALA A 334 17.54 -9.29 8.67
CA ALA A 334 18.54 -8.32 8.23
C ALA A 334 18.92 -7.37 9.38
N ILE A 335 17.95 -6.83 10.12
CA ILE A 335 18.18 -5.97 11.27
C ILE A 335 18.96 -6.74 12.36
N ARG A 336 18.57 -7.99 12.68
CA ARG A 336 19.29 -8.81 13.65
C ARG A 336 20.72 -9.14 13.20
N ALA A 337 20.93 -9.42 11.93
CA ALA A 337 22.26 -9.63 11.37
C ALA A 337 23.10 -8.35 11.48
N LEU A 338 22.54 -7.20 11.10
CA LEU A 338 23.18 -5.90 11.22
C LEU A 338 23.60 -5.59 12.67
N GLU A 339 22.72 -5.79 13.66
CA GLU A 339 23.01 -5.61 15.09
C GLU A 339 24.12 -6.54 15.59
N ARG A 340 24.11 -7.80 15.14
CA ARG A 340 25.11 -8.80 15.50
C ARG A 340 26.49 -8.44 14.96
N HIS A 341 26.57 -8.03 13.69
CA HIS A 341 27.81 -7.65 13.06
C HIS A 341 28.35 -6.29 13.56
N ALA A 342 27.47 -5.32 13.79
CA ALA A 342 27.88 -4.00 14.27
C ALA A 342 28.63 -4.03 15.60
N ARG A 343 28.38 -5.06 16.44
CA ARG A 343 29.06 -5.25 17.75
C ARG A 343 30.43 -5.92 17.65
N ARG A 344 30.82 -6.41 16.47
CA ARG A 344 32.11 -7.06 16.26
C ARG A 344 33.18 -6.04 15.92
N ASP A 345 34.43 -6.44 16.12
CA ASP A 345 35.56 -5.71 15.55
C ASP A 345 35.59 -6.00 14.04
N LEU A 346 35.31 -4.98 13.25
CA LEU A 346 35.22 -5.04 11.81
C LEU A 346 36.25 -4.13 11.16
N ALA A 347 36.76 -4.55 10.01
CA ALA A 347 37.53 -3.69 9.14
C ALA A 347 36.76 -2.39 8.83
N PRO A 348 37.46 -1.24 8.67
CA PRO A 348 36.82 0.04 8.45
C PRO A 348 35.84 0.06 7.25
N ASP A 349 36.18 -0.65 6.17
CA ASP A 349 35.33 -0.71 4.95
C ASP A 349 34.09 -1.58 5.15
N SER A 350 34.22 -2.74 5.84
CA SER A 350 33.06 -3.55 6.24
C SER A 350 32.09 -2.75 7.14
N ARG A 351 32.60 -1.99 8.09
CA ARG A 351 31.81 -1.12 8.95
C ARG A 351 31.12 0.00 8.13
N ALA A 352 31.81 0.59 7.16
CA ALA A 352 31.26 1.60 6.26
C ALA A 352 30.15 1.01 5.36
N SER A 353 30.32 -0.23 4.89
CA SER A 353 29.31 -1.00 4.14
C SER A 353 28.05 -1.23 4.99
N LEU A 354 28.20 -1.68 6.24
CA LEU A 354 27.06 -1.85 7.15
C LEU A 354 26.31 -0.54 7.44
N ARG A 355 27.04 0.58 7.59
CA ARG A 355 26.38 1.91 7.70
C ARG A 355 25.56 2.23 6.46
N THR A 356 26.06 1.88 5.28
CA THR A 356 25.34 2.08 4.01
C THR A 356 24.05 1.28 3.98
N ILE A 357 24.08 0.00 4.37
CA ILE A 357 22.88 -0.83 4.45
C ILE A 357 21.89 -0.27 5.48
N ALA A 358 22.38 0.02 6.69
CA ALA A 358 21.55 0.54 7.77
C ALA A 358 20.82 1.82 7.38
N ARG A 359 21.51 2.74 6.70
CA ARG A 359 20.97 4.05 6.31
C ARG A 359 20.20 4.02 4.99
N ARG A 360 20.80 3.47 3.92
CA ARG A 360 20.26 3.58 2.57
C ARG A 360 19.27 2.48 2.22
N VAL A 361 19.36 1.29 2.83
CA VAL A 361 18.47 0.17 2.55
C VAL A 361 17.39 0.06 3.61
N LEU A 362 17.77 -0.05 4.88
CA LEU A 362 16.83 -0.24 5.98
C LEU A 362 16.27 1.10 6.55
N GLY A 363 17.04 2.19 6.46
CA GLY A 363 16.66 3.50 7.02
C GLY A 363 16.58 3.50 8.56
N VAL A 364 17.30 2.62 9.23
CA VAL A 364 17.29 2.45 10.70
C VAL A 364 18.49 3.12 11.40
N PHE A 365 19.23 3.95 10.65
CA PHE A 365 20.44 4.62 11.12
C PHE A 365 20.53 6.08 10.66
#